data_f5de9bac23863d3aa250e88cc2e6030a
#
_entry.id   f5de9bac23863d3aa250e88cc2e6030a
#
_cell.length_a   1.000
_cell.length_b   1.000
_cell.length_c   1.000
_cell.angle_alpha   90.00
_cell.angle_beta   90.00
_cell.angle_gamma   90.00
#
_symmetry.space_group_name_H-M   'P 1'
#
loop_
_entity.id
_entity.type
_entity.pdbx_description
1 polymer ?
#
loop_
_entity_poly.entity_id
_entity_poly.type
_entity_poly.pdbx_seq_one_letter_code
_entity_poly.pdbx_strand_id
1 'polypeptide(L)'
;MKTTRLEAAVVDSSALICIAKGELAADAFLGEMGNAGKLYICAATHAEVILATMTLQTGGAVDAMEALIDALKIETVDFGGGDIQAYKDAAMKYHLKAKPSGTLNMGDVFSFQLAAKMNLPLFFQGKDFLHTPVKNAMRLLGYEMNQNNLGVPTRPSPISDQ
;
A
#
# COMPACT_ATOMS: atom_id res chain seq x y z
N MET A 1 -10.79 -19.46 -3.67
CA MET A 1 -9.52 -19.84 -4.31
C MET A 1 -8.47 -18.79 -3.94
N LYS A 2 -7.38 -19.19 -3.35
CA LYS A 2 -6.30 -18.24 -3.02
C LYS A 2 -5.56 -17.86 -4.29
N THR A 3 -5.46 -16.57 -4.58
CA THR A 3 -4.65 -16.07 -5.68
C THR A 3 -3.17 -16.25 -5.33
N THR A 4 -2.41 -16.86 -6.22
CA THR A 4 -0.96 -17.06 -6.04
C THR A 4 -0.14 -15.88 -6.54
N ARG A 5 -0.74 -15.02 -7.36
CA ARG A 5 -0.12 -13.83 -7.95
C ARG A 5 -1.20 -12.80 -8.28
N LEU A 6 -0.90 -11.52 -8.08
CA LEU A 6 -1.73 -10.42 -8.56
C LEU A 6 -1.29 -9.99 -9.96
N GLU A 7 -2.25 -9.84 -10.87
CA GLU A 7 -1.97 -9.30 -12.21
C GLU A 7 -1.60 -7.82 -12.18
N ALA A 8 -2.23 -7.07 -11.27
CA ALA A 8 -1.90 -5.67 -11.03
C ALA A 8 -2.34 -5.25 -9.63
N ALA A 9 -1.67 -4.25 -9.07
CA ALA A 9 -2.02 -3.63 -7.78
C ALA A 9 -1.54 -2.18 -7.70
N VAL A 10 -2.15 -1.41 -6.82
CA VAL A 10 -1.69 -0.09 -6.40
C VAL A 10 -0.86 -0.23 -5.12
N VAL A 11 0.14 0.62 -4.95
CA VAL A 11 1.04 0.63 -3.80
C VAL A 11 0.84 1.91 -3.01
N ASP A 12 0.60 1.78 -1.71
CA ASP A 12 0.58 2.91 -0.77
C ASP A 12 1.98 3.18 -0.21
N SER A 13 2.22 4.42 0.23
CA SER A 13 3.47 4.83 0.86
C SER A 13 3.85 3.94 2.04
N SER A 14 2.87 3.50 2.84
CA SER A 14 3.10 2.66 4.03
C SER A 14 3.78 1.32 3.71
N ALA A 15 3.49 0.70 2.56
CA ALA A 15 4.15 -0.55 2.17
C ALA A 15 5.62 -0.33 1.81
N LEU A 16 5.94 0.73 1.06
CA LEU A 16 7.32 1.07 0.69
C LEU A 16 8.15 1.52 1.90
N ILE A 17 7.58 2.33 2.79
CA ILE A 17 8.25 2.75 4.02
C ILE A 17 8.47 1.56 4.97
N CYS A 18 7.55 0.61 5.06
CA CYS A 18 7.74 -0.65 5.78
C CYS A 18 8.99 -1.40 5.28
N ILE A 19 9.16 -1.49 3.96
CA ILE A 19 10.34 -2.12 3.35
C ILE A 19 11.61 -1.32 3.71
N ALA A 20 11.60 -0.01 3.53
CA ALA A 20 12.74 0.86 3.79
C ALA A 20 13.22 0.82 5.25
N LYS A 21 12.29 0.68 6.19
CA LYS A 21 12.59 0.55 7.63
C LYS A 21 12.98 -0.85 8.05
N GLY A 22 12.84 -1.86 7.19
CA GLY A 22 13.05 -3.26 7.55
C GLY A 22 12.08 -3.74 8.65
N GLU A 23 10.84 -3.27 8.62
CA GLU A 23 9.81 -3.69 9.56
C GLU A 23 9.46 -5.17 9.36
N LEU A 24 8.75 -5.78 10.30
CA LEU A 24 8.47 -7.22 10.31
C LEU A 24 7.82 -7.74 9.01
N ALA A 25 7.01 -6.93 8.34
CA ALA A 25 6.35 -7.30 7.09
C ALA A 25 7.17 -6.97 5.82
N ALA A 26 8.36 -6.38 5.94
CA ALA A 26 9.16 -5.88 4.82
C ALA A 26 9.42 -6.95 3.76
N ASP A 27 9.89 -8.14 4.17
CA ASP A 27 10.22 -9.23 3.26
C ASP A 27 8.98 -9.77 2.56
N ALA A 28 7.84 -9.83 3.25
CA ALA A 28 6.57 -10.25 2.66
C ALA A 28 6.09 -9.27 1.60
N PHE A 29 6.12 -7.96 1.87
CA PHE A 29 5.78 -6.93 0.88
C PHE A 29 6.72 -6.98 -0.32
N LEU A 30 8.03 -7.03 -0.08
CA LEU A 30 9.02 -7.06 -1.15
C LEU A 30 8.84 -8.29 -2.06
N GLY A 31 8.63 -9.46 -1.47
CA GLY A 31 8.42 -10.70 -2.21
C GLY A 31 7.15 -10.70 -3.05
N GLU A 32 6.02 -10.27 -2.47
CA GLU A 32 4.74 -10.27 -3.17
C GLU A 32 4.64 -9.15 -4.23
N MET A 33 5.19 -7.98 -3.94
CA MET A 33 5.28 -6.90 -4.93
C MET A 33 6.23 -7.27 -6.08
N GLY A 34 7.36 -7.94 -5.79
CA GLY A 34 8.28 -8.45 -6.81
C GLY A 34 7.65 -9.54 -7.69
N ASN A 35 6.68 -10.28 -7.18
CA ASN A 35 5.96 -11.32 -7.93
C ASN A 35 4.71 -10.77 -8.66
N ALA A 36 4.25 -9.57 -8.37
CA ALA A 36 3.09 -8.97 -9.03
C ALA A 36 3.35 -8.67 -10.51
N GLY A 37 2.30 -8.66 -11.32
CA GLY A 37 2.40 -8.38 -12.76
C GLY A 37 2.70 -6.91 -13.03
N LYS A 38 1.85 -6.00 -12.56
CA LYS A 38 2.01 -4.55 -12.69
C LYS A 38 1.75 -3.85 -11.37
N LEU A 39 2.58 -2.88 -11.06
CA LEU A 39 2.43 -2.04 -9.87
C LEU A 39 2.28 -0.59 -10.25
N TYR A 40 1.38 0.11 -9.55
CA TYR A 40 1.08 1.51 -9.78
C TYR A 40 1.16 2.29 -8.48
N ILE A 41 1.63 3.53 -8.54
CA ILE A 41 1.63 4.47 -7.43
C ILE A 41 1.10 5.82 -7.91
N CYS A 42 0.25 6.49 -7.12
CA CYS A 42 -0.14 7.86 -7.42
C CYS A 42 1.07 8.80 -7.33
N ALA A 43 1.19 9.76 -8.23
CA ALA A 43 2.28 10.74 -8.23
C ALA A 43 2.40 11.48 -6.88
N ALA A 44 1.28 11.82 -6.25
CA ALA A 44 1.27 12.43 -4.92
C ALA A 44 1.78 11.48 -3.84
N THR A 45 1.42 10.19 -3.90
CA THR A 45 1.92 9.15 -2.99
C THR A 45 3.41 8.91 -3.20
N HIS A 46 3.89 8.93 -4.44
CA HIS A 46 5.33 8.83 -4.75
C HIS A 46 6.11 9.99 -4.12
N ALA A 47 5.63 11.22 -4.27
CA ALA A 47 6.24 12.38 -3.63
C ALA A 47 6.24 12.26 -2.09
N GLU A 48 5.16 11.75 -1.49
CA GLU A 48 5.09 11.47 -0.06
C GLU A 48 6.14 10.44 0.38
N VAL A 49 6.33 9.36 -0.38
CA VAL A 49 7.37 8.35 -0.12
C VAL A 49 8.76 8.98 -0.08
N ILE A 50 9.08 9.82 -1.06
CA ILE A 50 10.37 10.51 -1.10
C ILE A 50 10.55 11.41 0.13
N LEU A 51 9.54 12.21 0.47
CA LEU A 51 9.57 13.07 1.64
C LEU A 51 9.73 12.27 2.95
N ALA A 52 8.97 11.19 3.11
CA ALA A 52 9.08 10.31 4.27
C ALA A 52 10.46 9.65 4.37
N THR A 53 11.04 9.24 3.24
CA THR A 53 12.37 8.64 3.17
C THR A 53 13.46 9.60 3.61
N MET A 54 13.35 10.89 3.30
CA MET A 54 14.28 11.94 3.77
C MET A 54 14.35 12.01 5.31
N THR A 55 13.25 11.67 5.99
CA THR A 55 13.19 11.69 7.46
C THR A 55 13.92 10.53 8.13
N LEU A 56 14.29 9.47 7.39
CA LEU A 56 15.00 8.31 7.94
C LEU A 56 16.45 8.60 8.35
N GLN A 57 16.98 9.79 8.05
CA GLN A 57 18.30 10.28 8.46
C GLN A 57 19.47 9.34 8.12
N THR A 58 19.30 8.47 7.15
CA THR A 58 20.35 7.60 6.63
C THR A 58 20.85 8.12 5.30
N GLY A 59 22.16 8.28 5.15
CA GLY A 59 22.74 8.69 3.87
C GLY A 59 22.35 7.73 2.74
N GLY A 60 21.92 8.29 1.60
CA GLY A 60 21.51 7.49 0.44
C GLY A 60 20.11 6.85 0.53
N ALA A 61 19.31 7.13 1.55
CA ALA A 61 17.98 6.53 1.72
C ALA A 61 17.03 6.88 0.56
N VAL A 62 17.10 8.09 0.03
CA VAL A 62 16.29 8.52 -1.12
C VAL A 62 16.70 7.74 -2.37
N ASP A 63 18.00 7.65 -2.66
CA ASP A 63 18.51 6.91 -3.82
C ASP A 63 18.15 5.42 -3.72
N ALA A 64 18.21 4.84 -2.52
CA ALA A 64 17.79 3.45 -2.28
C ALA A 64 16.30 3.25 -2.51
N MET A 65 15.44 4.20 -2.12
CA MET A 65 14.02 4.15 -2.37
C MET A 65 13.69 4.27 -3.86
N GLU A 66 14.33 5.21 -4.57
CA GLU A 66 14.17 5.34 -6.02
C GLU A 66 14.60 4.04 -6.73
N ALA A 67 15.74 3.47 -6.33
CA ALA A 67 16.20 2.20 -6.88
C ALA A 67 15.23 1.03 -6.58
N LEU A 68 14.56 1.02 -5.42
CA LEU A 68 13.54 0.03 -5.08
C LEU A 68 12.30 0.18 -5.99
N ILE A 69 11.83 1.41 -6.19
CA ILE A 69 10.69 1.71 -7.07
C ILE A 69 10.99 1.26 -8.50
N ASP A 70 12.19 1.56 -8.99
CA ASP A 70 12.64 1.15 -10.33
C ASP A 70 12.78 -0.38 -10.44
N ALA A 71 13.38 -1.04 -9.46
CA ALA A 71 13.54 -2.48 -9.44
C ALA A 71 12.20 -3.24 -9.42
N LEU A 72 11.22 -2.72 -8.70
CA LEU A 72 9.86 -3.24 -8.67
C LEU A 72 9.03 -2.81 -9.89
N LYS A 73 9.59 -1.95 -10.77
CA LYS A 73 8.92 -1.42 -11.95
C LYS A 73 7.57 -0.77 -11.64
N ILE A 74 7.50 -0.02 -10.53
CA ILE A 74 6.28 0.67 -10.12
C ILE A 74 6.06 1.86 -11.04
N GLU A 75 4.94 1.87 -11.74
CA GLU A 75 4.56 2.95 -12.64
C GLU A 75 3.88 4.08 -11.86
N THR A 76 4.41 5.30 -11.98
CA THR A 76 3.80 6.49 -11.38
C THR A 76 2.66 6.98 -12.25
N VAL A 77 1.48 7.09 -11.67
CA VAL A 77 0.25 7.55 -12.33
C VAL A 77 -0.05 8.98 -11.90
N ASP A 78 -0.25 9.85 -12.87
CA ASP A 78 -0.56 11.27 -12.63
C ASP A 78 -1.86 11.45 -11.84
N PHE A 79 -1.85 12.46 -10.97
CA PHE A 79 -3.05 12.99 -10.33
C PHE A 79 -3.33 14.37 -10.90
N GLY A 80 -4.44 14.54 -11.58
CA GLY A 80 -4.80 15.76 -12.28
C GLY A 80 -6.10 16.39 -11.81
N GLY A 81 -6.45 17.53 -12.45
CA GLY A 81 -7.68 18.24 -12.13
C GLY A 81 -8.95 17.40 -12.27
N GLY A 82 -8.96 16.42 -13.19
CA GLY A 82 -10.07 15.49 -13.36
C GLY A 82 -10.27 14.51 -12.20
N ASP A 83 -9.26 14.33 -11.33
CA ASP A 83 -9.34 13.42 -10.19
C ASP A 83 -9.85 14.09 -8.90
N ILE A 84 -9.90 15.43 -8.87
CA ILE A 84 -10.24 16.22 -7.68
C ILE A 84 -11.62 15.86 -7.12
N GLN A 85 -12.63 15.68 -7.99
CA GLN A 85 -13.97 15.35 -7.50
C GLN A 85 -14.01 13.98 -6.82
N ALA A 86 -13.40 12.96 -7.40
CA ALA A 86 -13.32 11.63 -6.81
C ALA A 86 -12.50 11.63 -5.50
N TYR A 87 -11.43 12.40 -5.44
CA TYR A 87 -10.64 12.62 -4.23
C TYR A 87 -11.49 13.25 -3.11
N LYS A 88 -12.21 14.32 -3.43
CA LYS A 88 -13.12 15.00 -2.49
C LYS A 88 -14.18 14.06 -1.94
N ASP A 89 -14.82 13.26 -2.78
CA ASP A 89 -15.87 12.32 -2.37
C ASP A 89 -15.30 11.26 -1.42
N ALA A 90 -14.11 10.72 -1.72
CA ALA A 90 -13.41 9.78 -0.85
C ALA A 90 -13.00 10.42 0.49
N ALA A 91 -12.45 11.63 0.46
CA ALA A 91 -12.05 12.36 1.67
C ALA A 91 -13.25 12.67 2.58
N MET A 92 -14.36 13.13 2.03
CA MET A 92 -15.58 13.37 2.81
C MET A 92 -16.11 12.11 3.47
N LYS A 93 -15.97 10.98 2.83
CA LYS A 93 -16.49 9.70 3.34
C LYS A 93 -15.56 9.03 4.35
N TYR A 94 -14.25 9.11 4.16
CA TYR A 94 -13.28 8.31 4.91
C TYR A 94 -12.28 9.13 5.74
N HIS A 95 -12.10 10.42 5.44
CA HIS A 95 -11.22 11.30 6.20
C HIS A 95 -11.94 12.03 7.32
N LEU A 96 -13.11 12.64 7.05
CA LEU A 96 -13.83 13.46 8.04
C LEU A 96 -14.58 12.64 9.10
N LYS A 97 -14.88 11.38 8.83
CA LYS A 97 -15.60 10.51 9.76
C LYS A 97 -14.62 9.58 10.47
N ALA A 98 -13.97 10.10 11.50
CA ALA A 98 -13.16 9.27 12.38
C ALA A 98 -13.94 8.04 12.86
N LYS A 99 -13.39 6.86 12.69
CA LYS A 99 -13.94 5.59 13.14
C LYS A 99 -12.92 4.88 14.03
N PRO A 100 -13.35 4.01 14.97
CA PRO A 100 -12.41 3.23 15.78
C PRO A 100 -11.40 2.42 14.96
N SER A 101 -11.75 2.04 13.73
CA SER A 101 -10.92 1.25 12.81
C SER A 101 -9.87 2.06 12.04
N GLY A 102 -9.85 3.40 12.19
CA GLY A 102 -8.92 4.28 11.48
C GLY A 102 -9.62 5.34 10.63
N THR A 103 -8.83 6.26 10.13
CA THR A 103 -9.26 7.37 9.28
C THR A 103 -8.20 7.55 8.20
N LEU A 104 -8.61 7.73 6.94
CA LEU A 104 -7.67 8.06 5.87
C LEU A 104 -7.12 9.48 6.09
N ASN A 105 -5.81 9.63 6.13
CA ASN A 105 -5.17 10.93 6.05
C ASN A 105 -5.13 11.44 4.59
N MET A 106 -4.57 12.62 4.38
CA MET A 106 -4.46 13.21 3.04
C MET A 106 -3.74 12.29 2.04
N GLY A 107 -2.63 11.68 2.45
CA GLY A 107 -1.83 10.77 1.61
C GLY A 107 -2.59 9.49 1.27
N ASP A 108 -3.25 8.91 2.27
CA ASP A 108 -4.05 7.68 2.10
C ASP A 108 -5.17 7.85 1.07
N VAL A 109 -5.79 9.04 1.01
CA VAL A 109 -6.88 9.31 0.06
C VAL A 109 -6.39 9.25 -1.38
N PHE A 110 -5.15 9.66 -1.69
CA PHE A 110 -4.57 9.50 -3.03
C PHE A 110 -4.44 8.03 -3.43
N SER A 111 -3.93 7.19 -2.54
CA SER A 111 -3.80 5.75 -2.78
C SER A 111 -5.16 5.07 -2.94
N PHE A 112 -6.12 5.42 -2.07
CA PHE A 112 -7.49 4.92 -2.16
C PHE A 112 -8.16 5.30 -3.49
N GLN A 113 -8.08 6.58 -3.87
CA GLN A 113 -8.69 7.09 -5.08
C GLN A 113 -8.12 6.40 -6.34
N LEU A 114 -6.80 6.20 -6.40
CA LEU A 114 -6.18 5.51 -7.52
C LEU A 114 -6.63 4.04 -7.58
N ALA A 115 -6.61 3.33 -6.45
CA ALA A 115 -7.06 1.95 -6.37
C ALA A 115 -8.53 1.79 -6.79
N ALA A 116 -9.41 2.71 -6.36
CA ALA A 116 -10.82 2.74 -6.76
C ALA A 116 -10.98 3.04 -8.26
N LYS A 117 -10.27 4.04 -8.80
CA LYS A 117 -10.30 4.42 -10.21
C LYS A 117 -9.89 3.28 -11.13
N MET A 118 -8.85 2.53 -10.75
CA MET A 118 -8.33 1.40 -11.53
C MET A 118 -9.02 0.09 -11.21
N ASN A 119 -9.87 0.04 -10.17
CA ASN A 119 -10.47 -1.19 -9.63
C ASN A 119 -9.41 -2.26 -9.29
N LEU A 120 -8.31 -1.84 -8.68
CA LEU A 120 -7.20 -2.69 -8.29
C LEU A 120 -7.08 -2.84 -6.78
N PRO A 121 -6.51 -3.95 -6.30
CA PRO A 121 -6.15 -4.09 -4.89
C PRO A 121 -5.01 -3.15 -4.50
N LEU A 122 -4.90 -2.86 -3.21
CA LEU A 122 -3.92 -1.95 -2.63
C LEU A 122 -2.97 -2.72 -1.71
N PHE A 123 -1.66 -2.55 -1.92
CA PHE A 123 -0.63 -2.90 -0.94
C PHE A 123 -0.50 -1.77 0.07
N PHE A 124 -0.78 -2.05 1.32
CA PHE A 124 -0.65 -1.09 2.43
C PHE A 124 -0.28 -1.78 3.74
N GLN A 125 0.41 -1.06 4.61
CA GLN A 125 0.73 -1.43 5.98
C GLN A 125 -0.17 -0.64 6.95
N GLY A 126 -0.66 -1.29 8.01
CA GLY A 126 -1.46 -0.64 9.02
C GLY A 126 -2.97 -0.87 8.85
N LYS A 127 -3.74 -0.14 9.64
CA LYS A 127 -5.20 -0.33 9.76
C LYS A 127 -6.05 0.73 9.05
N ASP A 128 -5.43 1.78 8.52
CA ASP A 128 -6.17 2.97 8.08
C ASP A 128 -7.14 2.71 6.92
N PHE A 129 -6.84 1.74 6.07
CA PHE A 129 -7.71 1.34 4.96
C PHE A 129 -8.75 0.26 5.31
N LEU A 130 -8.68 -0.35 6.50
CA LEU A 130 -9.53 -1.52 6.84
C LEU A 130 -11.03 -1.19 6.92
N HIS A 131 -11.38 0.07 7.11
CA HIS A 131 -12.77 0.54 7.14
C HIS A 131 -13.30 0.99 5.76
N THR A 132 -12.49 0.85 4.73
CA THR A 132 -12.82 1.21 3.34
C THR A 132 -13.13 -0.04 2.52
N PRO A 133 -13.78 0.09 1.36
CA PRO A 133 -14.05 -1.04 0.47
C PRO A 133 -12.84 -1.45 -0.38
N VAL A 134 -11.66 -0.83 -0.22
CA VAL A 134 -10.48 -1.20 -1.00
C VAL A 134 -10.07 -2.64 -0.71
N LYS A 135 -9.74 -3.38 -1.76
CA LYS A 135 -9.27 -4.75 -1.63
C LYS A 135 -7.83 -4.77 -1.10
N ASN A 136 -7.59 -5.44 0.00
CA ASN A 136 -6.25 -5.60 0.55
C ASN A 136 -5.48 -6.64 -0.26
N ALA A 137 -4.39 -6.22 -0.91
CA ALA A 137 -3.56 -7.07 -1.75
C ALA A 137 -3.00 -8.29 -1.00
N MET A 138 -2.50 -8.09 0.22
CA MET A 138 -1.93 -9.19 1.02
C MET A 138 -2.99 -10.20 1.43
N ARG A 139 -4.22 -9.79 1.75
CA ARG A 139 -5.34 -10.73 2.03
C ARG A 139 -5.71 -11.55 0.80
N LEU A 140 -5.75 -10.95 -0.39
CA LEU A 140 -6.00 -11.69 -1.63
C LEU A 140 -4.92 -12.75 -1.89
N LEU A 141 -3.68 -12.50 -1.47
CA LEU A 141 -2.56 -13.44 -1.56
C LEU A 141 -2.53 -14.47 -0.42
N GLY A 142 -3.52 -14.44 0.48
CA GLY A 142 -3.68 -15.43 1.55
C GLY A 142 -2.98 -15.11 2.85
N TYR A 143 -2.53 -13.87 3.05
CA TYR A 143 -2.01 -13.40 4.34
C TYR A 143 -3.16 -13.02 5.27
N GLU A 144 -3.01 -13.34 6.54
CA GLU A 144 -3.92 -12.89 7.60
C GLU A 144 -3.32 -11.69 8.31
N MET A 145 -4.15 -10.68 8.58
CA MET A 145 -3.74 -9.52 9.37
C MET A 145 -3.82 -9.90 10.84
N ASN A 146 -2.71 -9.85 11.56
CA ASN A 146 -2.67 -10.13 12.99
C ASN A 146 -3.39 -9.00 13.75
N GLN A 147 -4.40 -9.36 14.55
CA GLN A 147 -5.19 -8.40 15.34
C GLN A 147 -4.34 -7.60 16.36
N ASN A 148 -3.24 -8.19 16.84
CA ASN A 148 -2.35 -7.56 17.81
C ASN A 148 -1.19 -6.78 17.18
N ASN A 149 -1.01 -6.86 15.88
CA ASN A 149 0.18 -6.38 15.20
C ASN A 149 -0.13 -5.29 14.16
N LEU A 150 -1.14 -4.48 14.42
CA LEU A 150 -1.44 -3.27 13.65
C LEU A 150 -1.33 -3.47 12.12
N GLY A 151 -1.81 -4.60 11.64
CA GLY A 151 -1.86 -4.86 10.21
C GLY A 151 -0.60 -5.48 9.59
N VAL A 152 0.27 -6.12 10.36
CA VAL A 152 1.37 -6.93 9.80
C VAL A 152 0.79 -8.19 9.18
N PRO A 153 0.97 -8.43 7.87
CA PRO A 153 0.51 -9.65 7.24
C PRO A 153 1.36 -10.84 7.71
N THR A 154 0.70 -11.90 8.17
CA THR A 154 1.33 -13.17 8.49
C THR A 154 0.75 -14.24 7.58
N ARG A 155 1.60 -15.03 6.92
CA ARG A 155 1.15 -16.17 6.15
C ARG A 155 0.72 -17.27 7.13
N PRO A 156 -0.50 -17.82 7.03
CA PRO A 156 -0.85 -18.97 7.84
C PRO A 156 0.12 -20.12 7.54
N SER A 157 0.59 -20.79 8.59
CA SER A 157 1.41 -21.98 8.42
C SER A 157 0.68 -22.99 7.54
N PRO A 158 1.36 -23.67 6.61
CA PRO A 158 0.75 -24.74 5.87
C PRO A 158 0.21 -25.76 6.88
N ILE A 159 -1.09 -26.07 6.78
CA ILE A 159 -1.69 -27.17 7.55
C ILE A 159 -0.92 -28.40 7.12
N SER A 160 -0.16 -28.98 8.04
CA SER A 160 0.43 -30.28 7.86
C SER A 160 -0.74 -31.26 7.76
N ASP A 161 -1.05 -31.73 6.55
CA ASP A 161 -1.94 -32.86 6.35
C ASP A 161 -1.31 -34.05 7.10
N GLN A 162 -1.93 -34.42 8.24
CA GLN A 162 -1.72 -35.69 8.91
C GLN A 162 -2.75 -36.68 8.39
#